data_e3dc5d8ecd86047d3d3c00efc555b0c3
#
_entry.id   e3dc5d8ecd86047d3d3c00efc555b0c3
#
_cell.length_a   1.000
_cell.length_b   1.000
_cell.length_c   1.000
_cell.angle_alpha   90.00
_cell.angle_beta   90.00
_cell.angle_gamma   90.00
#
_symmetry.space_group_name_H-M   'P 1'
#
loop_
_entity.id
_entity.type
_entity.pdbx_description
1 polymer ?
#
loop_
_entity_poly.entity_id
_entity_poly.type
_entity_poly.pdbx_seq_one_letter_code
_entity_poly.pdbx_strand_id
1 'polypeptide(L)'
;DELIADFDKGLNVITGETGAGKSILISAIDLVFAPRVSKEVIKHGQEKAVIELIIDNTKHDLKKFFEENGIDDLGAEIILSKEITQSSVRTRLNGTLINQEVLKQIKSLFLDIHSQHQTYVFMQPKYHITLLDNYAKEVYGGLLTEYHGLYKKYIDTKNLLEAAKNSADTTESQIEFLKFQVSEIEAAEIQSETEDEDLNSELEILENAEKLKELT
;
A
#
# COMPACT_ATOMS: atom_id res chain seq x y z
N ASP A 1 2.66 -0.43 36.12
CA ASP A 1 1.51 -1.32 36.40
C ASP A 1 1.38 -2.23 35.19
N GLU A 2 1.15 -3.50 35.41
CA GLU A 2 0.94 -4.51 34.40
C GLU A 2 -0.47 -5.09 34.61
N LEU A 3 -1.19 -5.33 33.52
CA LEU A 3 -2.49 -5.98 33.49
C LEU A 3 -2.42 -7.14 32.52
N ILE A 4 -2.73 -8.33 33.00
CA ILE A 4 -2.88 -9.53 32.16
C ILE A 4 -4.34 -9.95 32.25
N ALA A 5 -4.94 -10.22 31.10
CA ALA A 5 -6.31 -10.70 30.98
C ALA A 5 -6.36 -11.89 30.02
N ASP A 6 -6.79 -13.02 30.53
CA ASP A 6 -7.00 -14.24 29.74
C ASP A 6 -8.47 -14.35 29.34
N PHE A 7 -8.69 -14.82 28.10
CA PHE A 7 -10.02 -15.07 27.56
C PHE A 7 -10.19 -16.54 27.22
N ASP A 8 -11.25 -17.11 27.73
CA ASP A 8 -11.63 -18.49 27.43
C ASP A 8 -12.40 -18.57 26.10
N LYS A 9 -12.51 -19.78 25.54
CA LYS A 9 -13.36 -20.04 24.37
C LYS A 9 -14.83 -19.82 24.70
N GLY A 10 -15.56 -19.18 23.79
CA GLY A 10 -16.99 -18.91 23.94
C GLY A 10 -17.27 -17.50 24.44
N LEU A 11 -18.31 -17.34 25.27
CA LEU A 11 -18.75 -16.03 25.74
C LEU A 11 -17.96 -15.59 26.99
N ASN A 12 -17.20 -14.51 26.87
CA ASN A 12 -16.54 -13.86 28.02
C ASN A 12 -17.33 -12.59 28.40
N VAL A 13 -17.72 -12.46 29.65
CA VAL A 13 -18.52 -11.34 30.16
C VAL A 13 -17.69 -10.52 31.16
N ILE A 14 -17.45 -9.26 30.81
CA ILE A 14 -16.71 -8.32 31.65
C ILE A 14 -17.71 -7.41 32.37
N THR A 15 -17.81 -7.56 33.70
CA THR A 15 -18.69 -6.77 34.54
C THR A 15 -17.89 -5.83 35.45
N GLY A 16 -18.50 -4.76 35.91
CA GLY A 16 -17.87 -3.80 36.81
C GLY A 16 -18.59 -2.44 36.77
N GLU A 17 -18.30 -1.58 37.72
CA GLU A 17 -18.84 -0.20 37.75
C GLU A 17 -18.28 0.65 36.58
N THR A 18 -18.99 1.74 36.23
CA THR A 18 -18.52 2.73 35.27
C THR A 18 -17.20 3.33 35.75
N GLY A 19 -16.13 3.24 34.93
CA GLY A 19 -14.79 3.67 35.34
C GLY A 19 -13.87 2.58 35.87
N ALA A 20 -14.36 1.37 36.15
CA ALA A 20 -13.58 0.26 36.72
C ALA A 20 -12.66 -0.49 35.69
N GLY A 21 -12.28 0.16 34.57
CA GLY A 21 -11.31 -0.43 33.64
C GLY A 21 -11.89 -1.27 32.50
N LYS A 22 -13.21 -1.56 32.47
CA LYS A 22 -13.84 -2.31 31.35
C LYS A 22 -13.52 -1.72 29.96
N SER A 23 -13.70 -0.41 29.85
CA SER A 23 -13.43 0.32 28.60
C SER A 23 -11.93 0.37 28.28
N ILE A 24 -11.07 0.31 29.30
CA ILE A 24 -9.62 0.32 29.12
C ILE A 24 -9.17 -0.95 28.40
N LEU A 25 -9.73 -2.11 28.76
CA LEU A 25 -9.37 -3.38 28.13
C LEU A 25 -9.74 -3.41 26.64
N ILE A 26 -10.99 -3.01 26.30
CA ILE A 26 -11.43 -2.93 24.91
C ILE A 26 -10.62 -1.87 24.15
N SER A 27 -10.37 -0.73 24.78
CA SER A 27 -9.54 0.32 24.19
C SER A 27 -8.09 -0.14 23.95
N ALA A 28 -7.52 -0.97 24.82
CA ALA A 28 -6.19 -1.53 24.63
C ALA A 28 -6.14 -2.43 23.39
N ILE A 29 -7.16 -3.27 23.18
CA ILE A 29 -7.27 -4.08 21.96
C ILE A 29 -7.39 -3.19 20.72
N ASP A 30 -8.25 -2.19 20.75
CA ASP A 30 -8.40 -1.23 19.66
C ASP A 30 -7.08 -0.49 19.35
N LEU A 31 -6.35 -0.10 20.39
CA LEU A 31 -5.07 0.61 20.28
C LEU A 31 -4.00 -0.22 19.55
N VAL A 32 -3.97 -1.54 19.77
CA VAL A 32 -3.01 -2.41 19.05
C VAL A 32 -3.23 -2.32 17.55
N PHE A 33 -4.47 -2.24 17.09
CA PHE A 33 -4.82 -2.17 15.67
C PHE A 33 -4.96 -0.74 15.15
N ALA A 34 -4.87 0.28 15.99
CA ALA A 34 -5.00 1.67 15.57
C ALA A 34 -3.81 2.10 14.70
N PRO A 35 -4.02 2.77 13.56
CA PRO A 35 -2.95 3.26 12.69
C PRO A 35 -2.15 4.41 13.34
N ARG A 36 -2.79 5.15 14.23
CA ARG A 36 -2.19 6.26 14.99
C ARG A 36 -2.62 6.16 16.43
N VAL A 37 -1.71 6.42 17.34
CA VAL A 37 -1.95 6.37 18.78
C VAL A 37 -1.44 7.68 19.39
N SER A 38 -2.27 8.29 20.27
CA SER A 38 -1.85 9.44 21.07
C SER A 38 -0.78 9.02 22.09
N LYS A 39 0.20 9.86 22.28
CA LYS A 39 1.27 9.65 23.29
C LYS A 39 0.75 9.76 24.74
N GLU A 40 -0.44 10.32 24.93
CA GLU A 40 -1.12 10.42 26.23
C GLU A 40 -1.45 9.06 26.86
N VAL A 41 -1.40 7.97 26.06
CA VAL A 41 -1.53 6.58 26.57
C VAL A 41 -0.35 6.17 27.46
N ILE A 42 0.79 6.87 27.33
CA ILE A 42 1.96 6.60 28.16
C ILE A 42 1.69 7.19 29.55
N LYS A 43 1.75 6.32 30.58
CA LYS A 43 1.60 6.74 31.95
C LYS A 43 2.63 7.81 32.33
N HIS A 44 2.19 8.85 33.01
CA HIS A 44 3.09 9.91 33.47
C HIS A 44 4.30 9.35 34.23
N GLY A 45 5.50 9.79 33.87
CA GLY A 45 6.75 9.30 34.45
C GLY A 45 7.27 7.98 33.84
N GLN A 46 6.60 7.42 32.83
CA GLN A 46 7.09 6.26 32.10
C GLN A 46 7.61 6.66 30.71
N GLU A 47 8.58 5.89 30.19
CA GLU A 47 9.17 6.16 28.87
C GLU A 47 8.36 5.55 27.72
N LYS A 48 7.63 4.47 28.02
CA LYS A 48 6.86 3.73 27.00
C LYS A 48 5.60 3.06 27.59
N ALA A 49 4.67 2.78 26.68
CA ALA A 49 3.57 1.83 26.90
C ALA A 49 3.72 0.67 25.93
N VAL A 50 3.43 -0.54 26.39
CA VAL A 50 3.44 -1.77 25.58
C VAL A 50 2.11 -2.46 25.74
N ILE A 51 1.53 -2.88 24.61
CA ILE A 51 0.33 -3.70 24.57
C ILE A 51 0.67 -4.94 23.75
N GLU A 52 0.37 -6.10 24.30
CA GLU A 52 0.61 -7.38 23.64
C GLU A 52 -0.68 -8.20 23.60
N LEU A 53 -0.97 -8.77 22.44
CA LEU A 53 -2.08 -9.70 22.24
C LEU A 53 -1.52 -11.04 21.78
N ILE A 54 -1.89 -12.10 22.46
CA ILE A 54 -1.64 -13.48 22.05
C ILE A 54 -2.94 -14.02 21.46
N ILE A 55 -2.90 -14.43 20.21
CA ILE A 55 -4.07 -14.86 19.44
C ILE A 55 -3.92 -16.34 19.09
N ASP A 56 -4.94 -17.15 19.38
CA ASP A 56 -5.02 -18.55 18.96
C ASP A 56 -5.24 -18.64 17.42
N ASN A 57 -4.29 -19.21 16.70
CA ASN A 57 -4.30 -19.38 15.26
C ASN A 57 -4.65 -20.81 14.80
N THR A 58 -5.25 -21.62 15.65
CA THR A 58 -5.53 -23.02 15.30
C THR A 58 -6.52 -23.20 14.15
N LYS A 59 -7.26 -22.16 13.76
CA LYS A 59 -8.32 -22.22 12.73
C LYS A 59 -7.92 -21.64 11.37
N HIS A 60 -6.80 -20.94 11.27
CA HIS A 60 -6.39 -20.26 10.04
C HIS A 60 -5.03 -20.77 9.56
N ASP A 61 -4.93 -21.12 8.29
CA ASP A 61 -3.64 -21.40 7.65
C ASP A 61 -3.04 -20.11 7.11
N LEU A 62 -2.12 -19.54 7.88
CA LEU A 62 -1.43 -18.29 7.58
C LEU A 62 0.01 -18.47 7.11
N LYS A 63 0.47 -19.69 6.84
CA LYS A 63 1.85 -19.96 6.43
C LYS A 63 2.27 -19.11 5.24
N LYS A 64 1.49 -19.12 4.18
CA LYS A 64 1.76 -18.32 2.98
C LYS A 64 1.79 -16.83 3.27
N PHE A 65 0.87 -16.34 4.10
CA PHE A 65 0.85 -14.94 4.51
C PHE A 65 2.10 -14.55 5.30
N PHE A 66 2.58 -15.40 6.18
CA PHE A 66 3.81 -15.17 6.96
C PHE A 66 5.04 -15.18 6.06
N GLU A 67 5.17 -16.16 5.16
CA GLU A 67 6.26 -16.25 4.18
C GLU A 67 6.32 -14.99 3.28
N GLU A 68 5.19 -14.56 2.71
CA GLU A 68 5.11 -13.38 1.85
C GLU A 68 5.49 -12.08 2.56
N ASN A 69 5.32 -12.00 3.87
CA ASN A 69 5.61 -10.82 4.68
C ASN A 69 6.90 -10.94 5.51
N GLY A 70 7.65 -12.03 5.38
CA GLY A 70 8.89 -12.27 6.12
C GLY A 70 8.68 -12.36 7.63
N ILE A 71 7.56 -12.97 8.07
CA ILE A 71 7.16 -13.12 9.47
C ILE A 71 7.39 -14.56 9.89
N ASP A 72 7.96 -14.76 11.07
CA ASP A 72 8.16 -16.09 11.62
C ASP A 72 6.82 -16.74 11.99
N ASP A 73 6.62 -17.99 11.56
CA ASP A 73 5.46 -18.80 11.93
C ASP A 73 5.72 -19.47 13.28
N LEU A 74 5.01 -19.02 14.32
CA LEU A 74 5.06 -19.60 15.67
C LEU A 74 4.04 -20.75 15.86
N GLY A 75 3.41 -21.22 14.77
CA GLY A 75 2.45 -22.33 14.81
C GLY A 75 1.07 -21.90 15.30
N ALA A 76 0.62 -22.43 16.44
CA ALA A 76 -0.74 -22.21 16.94
C ALA A 76 -0.99 -20.82 17.54
N GLU A 77 0.05 -20.04 17.78
CA GLU A 77 -0.06 -18.72 18.43
C GLU A 77 0.47 -17.62 17.52
N ILE A 78 -0.17 -16.47 17.60
CA ILE A 78 0.28 -15.23 16.96
C ILE A 78 0.46 -14.19 18.07
N ILE A 79 1.64 -13.61 18.13
CA ILE A 79 1.97 -12.55 19.08
C ILE A 79 1.98 -11.21 18.36
N LEU A 80 1.01 -10.38 18.64
CA LEU A 80 0.91 -9.02 18.12
C LEU A 80 1.24 -8.03 19.23
N SER A 81 2.34 -7.31 19.10
CA SER A 81 2.78 -6.33 20.11
C SER A 81 2.85 -4.92 19.52
N LYS A 82 2.44 -3.94 20.32
CA LYS A 82 2.58 -2.52 20.00
C LYS A 82 3.32 -1.79 21.10
N GLU A 83 4.45 -1.22 20.74
CA GLU A 83 5.26 -0.36 21.60
C GLU A 83 5.06 1.10 21.20
N ILE A 84 4.70 1.91 22.16
CA ILE A 84 4.43 3.34 22.03
C ILE A 84 5.44 4.09 22.90
N THR A 85 6.28 4.91 22.28
CA THR A 85 7.26 5.77 22.95
C THR A 85 6.96 7.25 22.65
N GLN A 86 7.65 8.17 23.31
CA GLN A 86 7.52 9.60 23.02
C GLN A 86 7.93 9.96 21.58
N SER A 87 8.80 9.18 20.95
CA SER A 87 9.32 9.43 19.61
C SER A 87 8.72 8.57 18.52
N SER A 88 8.22 7.37 18.85
CA SER A 88 7.81 6.39 17.84
C SER A 88 6.69 5.46 18.32
N VAL A 89 5.96 4.90 17.34
CA VAL A 89 5.01 3.80 17.55
C VAL A 89 5.44 2.64 16.66
N ARG A 90 5.66 1.47 17.24
CA ARG A 90 6.11 0.27 16.52
C ARG A 90 5.15 -0.87 16.75
N THR A 91 4.74 -1.54 15.69
CA THR A 91 3.90 -2.74 15.78
C THR A 91 4.69 -3.93 15.25
N ARG A 92 4.72 -5.01 16.01
CA ARG A 92 5.39 -6.26 15.63
C ARG A 92 4.40 -7.41 15.63
N LEU A 93 4.58 -8.30 14.70
CA LEU A 93 3.89 -9.57 14.59
C LEU A 93 4.92 -10.69 14.67
N ASN A 94 4.82 -11.55 15.67
CA ASN A 94 5.82 -12.59 15.96
C ASN A 94 7.26 -12.04 16.05
N GLY A 95 7.43 -10.84 16.64
CA GLY A 95 8.73 -10.17 16.74
C GLY A 95 9.13 -9.33 15.51
N THR A 96 8.58 -9.61 14.33
CA THR A 96 8.86 -8.90 13.07
C THR A 96 8.09 -7.58 13.01
N LEU A 97 8.77 -6.49 12.64
CA LEU A 97 8.15 -5.18 12.45
C LEU A 97 7.23 -5.20 11.23
N ILE A 98 5.96 -4.84 11.40
CA ILE A 98 4.96 -4.84 10.33
C ILE A 98 4.45 -3.44 9.99
N ASN A 99 3.97 -3.30 8.75
CA ASN A 99 3.32 -2.08 8.28
C ASN A 99 1.81 -2.10 8.58
N GLN A 100 1.13 -0.97 8.26
CA GLN A 100 -0.29 -0.80 8.53
C GLN A 100 -1.20 -1.70 7.67
N GLU A 101 -0.72 -2.14 6.51
CA GLU A 101 -1.50 -2.97 5.60
C GLU A 101 -1.57 -4.41 6.13
N VAL A 102 -0.44 -4.97 6.55
CA VAL A 102 -0.36 -6.27 7.22
C VAL A 102 -1.21 -6.26 8.50
N LEU A 103 -1.13 -5.17 9.29
CA LEU A 103 -1.92 -5.04 10.51
C LEU A 103 -3.44 -5.04 10.24
N LYS A 104 -3.90 -4.40 9.16
CA LYS A 104 -5.31 -4.43 8.75
C LYS A 104 -5.77 -5.81 8.33
N GLN A 105 -4.92 -6.55 7.60
CA GLN A 105 -5.21 -7.91 7.17
C GLN A 105 -5.37 -8.84 8.38
N ILE A 106 -4.45 -8.78 9.35
CA ILE A 106 -4.56 -9.55 10.60
C ILE A 106 -5.82 -9.15 11.37
N LYS A 107 -6.12 -7.86 11.53
CA LYS A 107 -7.36 -7.42 12.19
C LYS A 107 -8.59 -8.06 11.56
N SER A 108 -8.69 -8.05 10.24
CA SER A 108 -9.86 -8.57 9.52
C SER A 108 -10.06 -10.08 9.65
N LEU A 109 -9.00 -10.83 9.98
CA LEU A 109 -9.05 -12.27 10.15
C LEU A 109 -9.49 -12.69 11.55
N PHE A 110 -9.09 -11.94 12.58
CA PHE A 110 -9.22 -12.37 13.97
C PHE A 110 -10.17 -11.53 14.81
N LEU A 111 -10.49 -10.30 14.37
CA LEU A 111 -11.15 -9.36 15.27
C LEU A 111 -12.23 -8.56 14.56
N ASP A 112 -13.42 -8.61 15.13
CA ASP A 112 -14.53 -7.70 14.81
C ASP A 112 -14.96 -6.99 16.10
N ILE A 113 -14.77 -5.66 16.15
CA ILE A 113 -15.08 -4.85 17.31
C ILE A 113 -16.29 -3.99 17.02
N HIS A 114 -17.32 -4.19 17.82
CA HIS A 114 -18.53 -3.36 17.81
C HIS A 114 -18.53 -2.42 19.02
N SER A 115 -18.17 -1.15 18.80
CA SER A 115 -18.20 -0.12 19.84
C SER A 115 -19.34 0.87 19.62
N GLN A 116 -19.69 1.62 20.68
CA GLN A 116 -20.79 2.61 20.65
C GLN A 116 -20.59 3.71 19.58
N HIS A 117 -19.37 3.91 19.11
CA HIS A 117 -19.01 4.98 18.18
C HIS A 117 -18.59 4.49 16.79
N GLN A 118 -18.56 3.18 16.55
CA GLN A 118 -18.23 2.65 15.23
C GLN A 118 -19.50 2.37 14.44
N THR A 119 -19.60 2.96 13.27
CA THR A 119 -20.62 2.60 12.29
C THR A 119 -20.43 1.13 11.93
N TYR A 120 -21.46 0.34 12.20
CA TYR A 120 -21.46 -1.09 11.90
C TYR A 120 -20.95 -1.34 10.47
N VAL A 121 -19.96 -2.18 10.32
CA VAL A 121 -19.45 -2.59 9.01
C VAL A 121 -20.61 -3.08 8.12
N PHE A 122 -21.60 -3.75 8.71
CA PHE A 122 -22.82 -4.21 8.06
C PHE A 122 -23.76 -3.08 7.60
N MET A 123 -23.62 -1.86 8.09
CA MET A 123 -24.38 -0.70 7.60
C MET A 123 -23.84 -0.15 6.28
N GLN A 124 -22.64 -0.57 5.87
CA GLN A 124 -22.05 -0.14 4.62
C GLN A 124 -22.48 -1.06 3.47
N PRO A 125 -23.18 -0.57 2.45
CA PRO A 125 -23.72 -1.38 1.35
C PRO A 125 -22.68 -2.29 0.66
N LYS A 126 -21.43 -1.87 0.61
CA LYS A 126 -20.33 -2.64 -0.01
C LYS A 126 -20.06 -4.00 0.63
N TYR A 127 -20.45 -4.19 1.89
CA TYR A 127 -20.27 -5.47 2.59
C TYR A 127 -21.50 -6.39 2.51
N HIS A 128 -22.66 -5.88 2.04
CA HIS A 128 -23.88 -6.67 2.00
C HIS A 128 -23.77 -7.87 1.09
N ILE A 129 -23.10 -7.71 -0.06
CA ILE A 129 -22.90 -8.82 -1.00
C ILE A 129 -22.00 -9.90 -0.38
N THR A 130 -20.92 -9.50 0.28
CA THR A 130 -20.01 -10.45 0.95
C THR A 130 -20.72 -11.21 2.07
N LEU A 131 -21.59 -10.54 2.83
CA LEU A 131 -22.39 -11.18 3.87
C LEU A 131 -23.35 -12.23 3.28
N LEU A 132 -24.02 -11.87 2.18
CA LEU A 132 -24.92 -12.79 1.45
C LEU A 132 -24.16 -14.00 0.89
N ASP A 133 -23.01 -13.76 0.27
CA ASP A 133 -22.16 -14.80 -0.29
C ASP A 133 -21.65 -15.75 0.81
N ASN A 134 -21.26 -15.23 1.96
CA ASN A 134 -20.84 -16.05 3.10
C ASN A 134 -21.99 -16.89 3.67
N TYR A 135 -23.19 -16.33 3.74
CA TYR A 135 -24.39 -17.07 4.19
C TYR A 135 -24.75 -18.20 3.23
N ALA A 136 -24.63 -17.97 1.93
CA ALA A 136 -24.96 -18.94 0.88
C ALA A 136 -23.77 -19.83 0.47
N LYS A 137 -22.64 -19.77 1.16
CA LYS A 137 -21.37 -20.42 0.79
C LYS A 137 -21.52 -21.93 0.58
N GLU A 138 -22.29 -22.60 1.40
CA GLU A 138 -22.52 -24.05 1.27
C GLU A 138 -23.28 -24.41 -0.01
N VAL A 139 -24.14 -23.52 -0.50
CA VAL A 139 -24.98 -23.76 -1.70
C VAL A 139 -24.27 -23.31 -2.97
N TYR A 140 -23.60 -22.15 -2.96
CA TYR A 140 -23.06 -21.50 -4.16
C TYR A 140 -21.53 -21.34 -4.15
N GLY A 141 -20.82 -21.87 -3.15
CA GLY A 141 -19.37 -21.64 -2.99
C GLY A 141 -18.54 -22.05 -4.19
N GLY A 142 -18.92 -23.15 -4.89
CA GLY A 142 -18.26 -23.58 -6.12
C GLY A 142 -18.43 -22.57 -7.26
N LEU A 143 -19.66 -22.07 -7.47
CA LEU A 143 -19.97 -21.06 -8.48
C LEU A 143 -19.29 -19.73 -8.20
N LEU A 144 -19.22 -19.31 -6.94
CA LEU A 144 -18.50 -18.09 -6.54
C LEU A 144 -17.02 -18.20 -6.83
N THR A 145 -16.40 -19.33 -6.56
CA THR A 145 -14.97 -19.57 -6.85
C THR A 145 -14.70 -19.49 -8.36
N GLU A 146 -15.56 -20.12 -9.17
CA GLU A 146 -15.46 -20.06 -10.62
C GLU A 146 -15.65 -18.62 -11.14
N TYR A 147 -16.69 -17.92 -10.65
CA TYR A 147 -16.96 -16.53 -10.99
C TYR A 147 -15.76 -15.62 -10.68
N HIS A 148 -15.19 -15.72 -9.48
CA HIS A 148 -14.02 -14.91 -9.10
C HIS A 148 -12.82 -15.21 -9.98
N GLY A 149 -12.61 -16.45 -10.35
CA GLY A 149 -11.54 -16.85 -11.27
C GLY A 149 -11.71 -16.24 -12.66
N LEU A 150 -12.93 -16.28 -13.22
CA LEU A 150 -13.25 -15.68 -14.51
C LEU A 150 -13.21 -14.15 -14.47
N TYR A 151 -13.73 -13.55 -13.40
CA TYR A 151 -13.70 -12.10 -13.23
C TYR A 151 -12.28 -11.57 -13.12
N LYS A 152 -11.41 -12.26 -12.39
CA LYS A 152 -9.99 -11.90 -12.32
C LYS A 152 -9.34 -11.93 -13.70
N LYS A 153 -9.54 -13.00 -14.47
CA LYS A 153 -9.03 -13.10 -15.86
C LYS A 153 -9.54 -11.97 -16.74
N TYR A 154 -10.83 -11.61 -16.60
CA TYR A 154 -11.41 -10.48 -17.34
C TYR A 154 -10.72 -9.16 -17.00
N ILE A 155 -10.51 -8.87 -15.71
CA ILE A 155 -9.85 -7.63 -15.29
C ILE A 155 -8.40 -7.60 -15.76
N ASP A 156 -7.65 -8.69 -15.61
CA ASP A 156 -6.26 -8.78 -16.04
C ASP A 156 -6.13 -8.55 -17.55
N THR A 157 -7.02 -9.19 -18.35
CA THR A 157 -7.05 -9.02 -19.81
C THR A 157 -7.43 -7.59 -20.22
N LYS A 158 -8.40 -6.99 -19.51
CA LYS A 158 -8.80 -5.61 -19.74
C LYS A 158 -7.64 -4.64 -19.48
N ASN A 159 -6.93 -4.82 -18.37
CA ASN A 159 -5.77 -3.97 -18.03
C ASN A 159 -4.64 -4.12 -19.07
N LEU A 160 -4.37 -5.34 -19.55
CA LEU A 160 -3.41 -5.58 -20.62
C LEU A 160 -3.82 -4.89 -21.93
N LEU A 161 -5.10 -4.93 -22.27
CA LEU A 161 -5.62 -4.25 -23.46
C LEU A 161 -5.47 -2.73 -23.35
N GLU A 162 -5.80 -2.15 -22.21
CA GLU A 162 -5.63 -0.71 -21.96
C GLU A 162 -4.15 -0.29 -22.01
N ALA A 163 -3.26 -1.08 -21.42
CA ALA A 163 -1.83 -0.84 -21.47
C ALA A 163 -1.30 -0.91 -22.92
N ALA A 164 -1.75 -1.90 -23.71
CA ALA A 164 -1.37 -2.03 -25.11
C ALA A 164 -1.86 -0.85 -25.96
N LYS A 165 -3.09 -0.37 -25.75
CA LYS A 165 -3.62 0.83 -26.44
C LYS A 165 -2.81 2.08 -26.12
N ASN A 166 -2.54 2.33 -24.83
CA ASN A 166 -1.75 3.48 -24.40
C ASN A 166 -0.32 3.43 -24.97
N SER A 167 0.28 2.24 -25.06
CA SER A 167 1.59 2.07 -25.68
C SER A 167 1.55 2.34 -27.20
N ALA A 168 0.49 1.93 -27.87
CA ALA A 168 0.32 2.19 -29.30
C ALA A 168 0.20 3.70 -29.60
N ASP A 169 -0.64 4.41 -28.84
CA ASP A 169 -0.82 5.86 -28.98
C ASP A 169 0.49 6.63 -28.71
N THR A 170 1.26 6.20 -27.70
CA THR A 170 2.57 6.79 -27.38
C THR A 170 3.57 6.55 -28.51
N THR A 171 3.56 5.35 -29.10
CA THR A 171 4.46 4.96 -30.19
C THR A 171 4.14 5.77 -31.45
N GLU A 172 2.87 5.97 -31.78
CA GLU A 172 2.45 6.77 -32.94
C GLU A 172 2.91 8.22 -32.82
N SER A 173 2.72 8.84 -31.65
CA SER A 173 3.20 10.19 -31.37
C SER A 173 4.73 10.31 -31.46
N GLN A 174 5.47 9.30 -31.01
CA GLN A 174 6.92 9.26 -31.14
C GLN A 174 7.37 9.13 -32.60
N ILE A 175 6.68 8.33 -33.40
CA ILE A 175 6.97 8.19 -34.83
C ILE A 175 6.72 9.52 -35.55
N GLU A 176 5.64 10.22 -35.26
CA GLU A 176 5.38 11.54 -35.87
C GLU A 176 6.45 12.55 -35.49
N PHE A 177 6.87 12.57 -34.23
CA PHE A 177 7.95 13.44 -33.78
C PHE A 177 9.27 13.14 -34.47
N LEU A 178 9.65 11.86 -34.62
CA LEU A 178 10.86 11.46 -35.32
C LEU A 178 10.80 11.81 -36.82
N LYS A 179 9.65 11.63 -37.46
CA LYS A 179 9.46 12.05 -38.87
C LYS A 179 9.64 13.56 -39.03
N PHE A 180 9.11 14.35 -38.10
CA PHE A 180 9.32 15.80 -38.08
C PHE A 180 10.81 16.13 -37.96
N GLN A 181 11.54 15.53 -37.05
CA GLN A 181 12.98 15.76 -36.89
C GLN A 181 13.78 15.38 -38.15
N VAL A 182 13.44 14.26 -38.78
CA VAL A 182 14.09 13.85 -40.02
C VAL A 182 13.83 14.90 -41.12
N SER A 183 12.59 15.40 -41.23
CA SER A 183 12.27 16.41 -42.25
C SER A 183 12.99 17.74 -42.02
N GLU A 184 13.23 18.13 -40.74
CA GLU A 184 14.01 19.33 -40.40
C GLU A 184 15.49 19.18 -40.83
N ILE A 185 16.08 17.98 -40.54
CA ILE A 185 17.46 17.68 -40.94
C ILE A 185 17.60 17.66 -42.48
N GLU A 186 16.65 17.04 -43.16
CA GLU A 186 16.62 17.00 -44.63
C GLU A 186 16.45 18.41 -45.23
N ALA A 187 15.61 19.25 -44.64
CA ALA A 187 15.38 20.63 -45.10
C ALA A 187 16.60 21.54 -44.86
N ALA A 188 17.48 21.18 -43.96
CA ALA A 188 18.74 21.91 -43.78
C ALA A 188 19.74 21.72 -44.91
N GLU A 189 19.51 20.73 -45.82
CA GLU A 189 20.32 20.47 -47.03
C GLU A 189 21.83 20.44 -46.75
N ILE A 190 22.26 19.86 -45.63
CA ILE A 190 23.67 19.78 -45.23
C ILE A 190 24.49 19.06 -46.31
N GLN A 191 25.48 19.76 -46.85
CA GLN A 191 26.28 19.30 -48.02
C GLN A 191 27.48 18.43 -47.63
N SER A 192 28.05 18.65 -46.45
CA SER A 192 29.22 17.90 -45.93
C SER A 192 29.24 17.84 -44.42
N GLU A 193 30.06 16.93 -43.87
CA GLU A 193 30.27 16.82 -42.41
C GLU A 193 31.03 18.03 -41.81
N THR A 194 31.69 18.81 -42.64
CA THR A 194 32.51 19.98 -42.27
C THR A 194 31.93 21.31 -42.72
N GLU A 195 30.66 21.34 -43.15
CA GLU A 195 30.04 22.54 -43.72
C GLU A 195 30.01 23.71 -42.74
N ASP A 196 29.83 23.46 -41.46
CA ASP A 196 29.86 24.48 -40.40
C ASP A 196 31.26 25.06 -40.19
N GLU A 197 32.33 24.25 -40.33
CA GLU A 197 33.73 24.68 -40.24
C GLU A 197 34.08 25.50 -41.49
N ASP A 198 33.65 25.07 -42.65
CA ASP A 198 33.89 25.77 -43.94
C ASP A 198 33.19 27.13 -43.95
N LEU A 199 31.93 27.19 -43.52
CA LEU A 199 31.16 28.46 -43.44
C LEU A 199 31.75 29.39 -42.38
N ASN A 200 32.20 28.91 -41.24
CA ASN A 200 32.88 29.74 -40.23
C ASN A 200 34.20 30.31 -40.76
N SER A 201 34.97 29.51 -41.52
CA SER A 201 36.23 29.99 -42.12
C SER A 201 35.95 31.03 -43.19
N GLU A 202 34.93 30.90 -44.01
CA GLU A 202 34.51 31.90 -44.97
C GLU A 202 34.01 33.18 -44.32
N LEU A 203 33.25 33.07 -43.19
CA LEU A 203 32.82 34.21 -42.40
C LEU A 203 34.01 35.01 -41.86
N GLU A 204 35.02 34.33 -41.28
CA GLU A 204 36.24 34.99 -40.80
C GLU A 204 37.00 35.74 -41.88
N ILE A 205 37.10 35.14 -43.09
CA ILE A 205 37.73 35.79 -44.25
C ILE A 205 36.96 37.04 -44.67
N LEU A 206 35.64 36.96 -44.70
CA LEU A 206 34.80 38.13 -45.07
C LEU A 206 34.86 39.24 -44.03
N GLU A 207 34.84 38.93 -42.75
CA GLU A 207 34.98 39.91 -41.66
C GLU A 207 36.35 40.62 -41.69
N ASN A 208 37.41 39.88 -41.97
CA ASN A 208 38.74 40.45 -42.12
C ASN A 208 38.89 41.33 -43.34
N ALA A 209 38.24 40.95 -44.48
CA ALA A 209 38.20 41.75 -45.68
C ALA A 209 37.43 43.06 -45.48
N GLU A 210 36.33 43.03 -44.71
CA GLU A 210 35.53 44.21 -44.37
C GLU A 210 36.36 45.20 -43.49
N LYS A 211 37.02 44.66 -42.44
CA LYS A 211 37.93 45.46 -41.60
C LYS A 211 39.08 46.13 -42.39
N LEU A 212 39.65 45.45 -43.36
CA LEU A 212 40.67 45.98 -44.23
C LEU A 212 40.14 47.12 -45.15
N LYS A 213 38.88 47.01 -45.57
CA LYS A 213 38.25 48.04 -46.42
C LYS A 213 37.87 49.29 -45.60
N GLU A 214 37.58 49.14 -44.35
CA GLU A 214 37.33 50.32 -43.44
C GLU A 214 38.60 51.07 -43.06
N LEU A 215 39.77 50.42 -43.17
CA LEU A 215 41.08 51.01 -42.84
C LEU A 215 41.78 51.68 -44.07
N THR A 216 41.20 51.59 -45.25
CA THR A 216 41.73 52.16 -46.49
C THR A 216 40.85 53.30 -46.97
#